data_cf1ccc1bd0fcf7d98b0fbca5b4fc88ce
#
_entry.id   cf1ccc1bd0fcf7d98b0fbca5b4fc88ce
#
_cell.length_a   1.000
_cell.length_b   1.000
_cell.length_c   1.000
_cell.angle_alpha   90.00
_cell.angle_beta   90.00
_cell.angle_gamma   90.00
#
_symmetry.space_group_name_H-M   'P 1'
#
loop_
_entity.id
_entity.type
_entity.pdbx_description
1 polymer ?
#
loop_
_entity_poly.entity_id
_entity_poly.type
_entity_poly.pdbx_seq_one_letter_code
_entity_poly.pdbx_strand_id
1 'polypeptide(L)'
;MQHCRYRGLDGVVIACVDFNHPQVQELVDSGLPLVTIDHVFNNRLAVTSDNLCGTEALVRHVYEAGHRHIAFIHGEDTAVTQNRLTSYYRALEALGLEAEPDYVRAGRYHDPECCARETAALLALPQPPTCILFPDDFSAIGGLNTIAAAGLRVPDDISVAGYDGIYLSQTMSPRLTTYRQDTAALGRTAAARLIELIEKPRTTVMDRTVVTGALLPGGTVASPRTE
;
A
#
# COMPACT_ATOMS: atom_id res chain seq x y z
N MET A 1 12.54 -21.44 -10.09
CA MET A 1 12.77 -22.74 -9.41
C MET A 1 14.12 -23.38 -9.74
N GLN A 2 14.48 -23.60 -10.99
CA GLN A 2 15.80 -24.13 -11.37
C GLN A 2 16.95 -23.35 -10.69
N HIS A 3 16.90 -22.02 -10.66
CA HIS A 3 17.93 -21.19 -10.06
C HIS A 3 18.16 -21.45 -8.56
N CYS A 4 17.11 -21.69 -7.79
CA CYS A 4 17.21 -22.00 -6.36
C CYS A 4 17.82 -23.39 -6.10
N ARG A 5 17.42 -24.40 -6.88
CA ARG A 5 17.97 -25.77 -6.77
C ARG A 5 19.42 -25.87 -7.22
N TYR A 6 19.79 -25.16 -8.30
CA TYR A 6 21.17 -25.18 -8.82
C TYR A 6 22.18 -24.45 -7.91
N ARG A 7 21.73 -23.54 -7.06
CA ARG A 7 22.62 -22.81 -6.16
C ARG A 7 22.71 -23.37 -4.74
N GLY A 8 21.99 -24.46 -4.44
CA GLY A 8 22.02 -25.08 -3.11
C GLY A 8 21.54 -24.13 -2.00
N LEU A 9 20.45 -23.40 -2.27
CA LEU A 9 19.87 -22.52 -1.26
C LEU A 9 19.13 -23.33 -0.21
N ASP A 10 19.32 -22.99 1.06
CA ASP A 10 18.66 -23.62 2.21
C ASP A 10 17.22 -23.11 2.40
N GLY A 11 16.89 -21.95 1.86
CA GLY A 11 15.56 -21.35 1.91
C GLY A 11 15.46 -20.04 1.13
N VAL A 12 14.26 -19.48 1.01
CA VAL A 12 13.99 -18.26 0.24
C VAL A 12 12.99 -17.34 0.95
N VAL A 13 13.15 -16.03 0.77
CA VAL A 13 12.12 -15.03 1.04
C VAL A 13 11.58 -14.54 -0.30
N ILE A 14 10.26 -14.49 -0.45
CA ILE A 14 9.60 -14.00 -1.66
C ILE A 14 8.83 -12.72 -1.33
N ALA A 15 9.09 -11.67 -2.11
CA ALA A 15 8.41 -10.38 -2.00
C ALA A 15 8.25 -9.75 -3.39
N CYS A 16 7.26 -8.88 -3.55
CA CYS A 16 7.07 -8.04 -4.74
C CYS A 16 7.03 -8.83 -6.07
N VAL A 17 6.34 -9.97 -6.08
CA VAL A 17 6.14 -10.80 -7.27
C VAL A 17 4.66 -11.03 -7.51
N ASP A 18 4.30 -11.46 -8.71
CA ASP A 18 2.98 -12.05 -8.95
C ASP A 18 2.90 -13.42 -8.27
N PHE A 19 2.26 -13.46 -7.11
CA PHE A 19 2.11 -14.68 -6.31
C PHE A 19 1.24 -15.75 -6.98
N ASN A 20 0.46 -15.40 -8.01
CA ASN A 20 -0.33 -16.36 -8.80
C ASN A 20 0.47 -16.97 -9.94
N HIS A 21 1.69 -16.47 -10.21
CA HIS A 21 2.53 -16.99 -11.28
C HIS A 21 2.87 -18.49 -11.05
N PRO A 22 2.73 -19.37 -12.06
CA PRO A 22 2.95 -20.82 -11.89
C PRO A 22 4.30 -21.19 -11.28
N GLN A 23 5.38 -20.47 -11.61
CA GLN A 23 6.70 -20.71 -11.01
C GLN A 23 6.77 -20.40 -9.52
N VAL A 24 5.95 -19.46 -9.02
CA VAL A 24 5.86 -19.17 -7.58
C VAL A 24 5.11 -20.30 -6.89
N GLN A 25 4.01 -20.79 -7.46
CA GLN A 25 3.29 -21.96 -6.95
C GLN A 25 4.20 -23.19 -6.89
N GLU A 26 4.94 -23.45 -7.95
CA GLU A 26 5.93 -24.54 -8.01
C GLU A 26 7.00 -24.44 -6.90
N LEU A 27 7.46 -23.21 -6.59
CA LEU A 27 8.40 -22.95 -5.51
C LEU A 27 7.75 -23.18 -4.14
N VAL A 28 6.51 -22.73 -3.94
CA VAL A 28 5.74 -22.97 -2.72
C VAL A 28 5.57 -24.47 -2.46
N ASP A 29 5.32 -25.26 -3.50
CA ASP A 29 5.10 -26.70 -3.41
C ASP A 29 6.41 -27.52 -3.35
N SER A 30 7.56 -26.90 -3.57
CA SER A 30 8.86 -27.58 -3.66
C SER A 30 9.38 -28.18 -2.35
N GLY A 31 8.78 -27.84 -1.21
CA GLY A 31 9.27 -28.21 0.11
C GLY A 31 10.48 -27.40 0.62
N LEU A 32 10.99 -26.46 -0.19
CA LEU A 32 12.05 -25.55 0.26
C LEU A 32 11.51 -24.64 1.38
N PRO A 33 12.27 -24.42 2.48
CA PRO A 33 11.93 -23.42 3.48
C PRO A 33 11.65 -22.05 2.84
N LEU A 34 10.47 -21.47 3.15
CA LEU A 34 9.98 -20.29 2.46
C LEU A 34 9.24 -19.37 3.42
N VAL A 35 9.51 -18.07 3.28
CA VAL A 35 8.75 -16.98 3.91
C VAL A 35 8.29 -16.01 2.82
N THR A 36 7.04 -15.59 2.90
CA THR A 36 6.50 -14.56 2.00
C THR A 36 6.39 -13.22 2.71
N ILE A 37 6.58 -12.13 1.96
CA ILE A 37 6.27 -10.77 2.43
C ILE A 37 5.01 -10.28 1.70
N ASP A 38 4.05 -9.77 2.47
CA ASP A 38 2.76 -9.21 2.03
C ASP A 38 1.86 -10.18 1.23
N HIS A 39 2.11 -11.48 1.34
CA HIS A 39 1.24 -12.53 0.82
C HIS A 39 1.16 -13.70 1.80
N VAL A 40 0.01 -14.37 1.86
CA VAL A 40 -0.22 -15.50 2.75
C VAL A 40 -0.59 -16.74 1.95
N PHE A 41 0.24 -17.76 2.00
CA PHE A 41 -0.08 -19.11 1.55
C PHE A 41 -0.49 -19.98 2.73
N ASN A 42 -1.39 -20.91 2.50
CA ASN A 42 -1.77 -21.90 3.49
C ASN A 42 -0.53 -22.71 3.93
N ASN A 43 -0.37 -22.86 5.24
CA ASN A 43 0.74 -23.64 5.81
C ASN A 43 2.14 -23.14 5.39
N ARG A 44 2.32 -21.82 5.26
CA ARG A 44 3.61 -21.15 5.05
C ARG A 44 3.75 -19.97 5.99
N LEU A 45 5.00 -19.62 6.30
CA LEU A 45 5.31 -18.41 7.05
C LEU A 45 5.06 -17.18 6.19
N ALA A 46 4.43 -16.18 6.78
CA ALA A 46 4.22 -14.89 6.15
C ALA A 46 4.59 -13.75 7.10
N VAL A 47 5.22 -12.71 6.57
CA VAL A 47 5.41 -11.42 7.25
C VAL A 47 4.67 -10.38 6.44
N THR A 48 3.75 -9.66 7.05
CA THR A 48 2.91 -8.70 6.33
C THR A 48 3.00 -7.32 6.97
N SER A 49 2.92 -6.30 6.14
CA SER A 49 2.63 -4.95 6.61
C SER A 49 1.23 -4.86 7.18
N ASP A 50 1.02 -4.01 8.17
CA ASP A 50 -0.32 -3.74 8.72
C ASP A 50 -1.10 -2.83 7.78
N ASN A 51 -1.58 -3.40 6.69
CA ASN A 51 -2.32 -2.69 5.65
C ASN A 51 -3.69 -2.19 6.14
N LEU A 52 -4.26 -2.82 7.16
CA LEU A 52 -5.53 -2.38 7.74
C LEU A 52 -5.33 -1.10 8.56
N CYS A 53 -4.45 -1.13 9.55
CA CYS A 53 -4.16 0.04 10.38
C CYS A 53 -3.57 1.21 9.57
N GLY A 54 -2.75 0.91 8.55
CA GLY A 54 -2.14 1.94 7.72
C GLY A 54 -3.15 2.75 6.92
N THR A 55 -4.09 2.09 6.26
CA THR A 55 -5.13 2.77 5.49
C THR A 55 -6.13 3.48 6.41
N GLU A 56 -6.52 2.86 7.53
CA GLU A 56 -7.36 3.53 8.54
C GLU A 56 -6.71 4.80 9.05
N ALA A 57 -5.41 4.78 9.36
CA ALA A 57 -4.68 5.94 9.83
C ALA A 57 -4.67 7.09 8.81
N LEU A 58 -4.52 6.78 7.51
CA LEU A 58 -4.59 7.78 6.44
C LEU A 58 -6.00 8.38 6.33
N VAL A 59 -7.04 7.55 6.27
CA VAL A 59 -8.44 8.03 6.19
C VAL A 59 -8.79 8.90 7.38
N ARG A 60 -8.43 8.46 8.59
CA ARG A 60 -8.66 9.25 9.82
C ARG A 60 -7.94 10.59 9.78
N HIS A 61 -6.67 10.60 9.37
CA HIS A 61 -5.88 11.83 9.28
C HIS A 61 -6.50 12.84 8.31
N VAL A 62 -6.91 12.43 7.11
CA VAL A 62 -7.55 13.35 6.15
C VAL A 62 -8.95 13.77 6.60
N TYR A 63 -9.68 12.91 7.30
CA TYR A 63 -10.96 13.26 7.92
C TYR A 63 -10.79 14.32 9.03
N GLU A 64 -9.79 14.17 9.90
CA GLU A 64 -9.46 15.13 10.95
C GLU A 64 -9.01 16.49 10.40
N ALA A 65 -8.38 16.49 9.20
CA ALA A 65 -8.10 17.73 8.47
C ALA A 65 -9.35 18.42 7.91
N GLY A 66 -10.52 17.75 7.93
CA GLY A 66 -11.80 18.32 7.51
C GLY A 66 -12.37 17.72 6.22
N HIS A 67 -11.65 16.81 5.55
CA HIS A 67 -12.12 16.19 4.32
C HIS A 67 -13.32 15.27 4.56
N ARG A 68 -14.29 15.31 3.63
CA ARG A 68 -15.48 14.43 3.61
C ARG A 68 -15.62 13.72 2.26
N HIS A 69 -15.07 14.30 1.20
CA HIS A 69 -15.01 13.77 -0.16
C HIS A 69 -13.61 13.21 -0.39
N ILE A 70 -13.39 11.95 0.02
CA ILE A 70 -12.09 11.28 0.04
C ILE A 70 -12.10 10.19 -1.04
N ALA A 71 -11.29 10.32 -2.07
CA ALA A 71 -11.13 9.29 -3.09
C ALA A 71 -9.96 8.36 -2.77
N PHE A 72 -10.02 7.12 -3.29
CA PHE A 72 -8.96 6.15 -3.18
C PHE A 72 -8.67 5.50 -4.55
N ILE A 73 -7.47 5.76 -5.07
CA ILE A 73 -6.92 5.02 -6.20
C ILE A 73 -6.16 3.83 -5.60
N HIS A 74 -6.61 2.60 -5.87
CA HIS A 74 -6.00 1.39 -5.34
C HIS A 74 -5.09 0.69 -6.36
N GLY A 75 -4.25 -0.24 -5.92
CA GLY A 75 -3.40 -1.06 -6.78
C GLY A 75 -4.13 -2.23 -7.44
N GLU A 76 -3.36 -3.14 -8.05
CA GLU A 76 -3.86 -4.37 -8.67
C GLU A 76 -4.58 -5.25 -7.65
N ASP A 77 -5.41 -6.19 -8.13
CA ASP A 77 -6.15 -7.13 -7.29
C ASP A 77 -5.20 -8.12 -6.57
N THR A 78 -4.79 -7.73 -5.38
CA THR A 78 -3.92 -8.48 -4.48
C THR A 78 -4.50 -8.50 -3.08
N ALA A 79 -3.99 -9.40 -2.23
CA ALA A 79 -4.37 -9.42 -0.80
C ALA A 79 -4.08 -8.08 -0.09
N VAL A 80 -3.01 -7.37 -0.48
CA VAL A 80 -2.68 -6.03 0.00
C VAL A 80 -3.79 -5.04 -0.35
N THR A 81 -4.19 -5.01 -1.62
CA THR A 81 -5.26 -4.13 -2.11
C THR A 81 -6.59 -4.43 -1.44
N GLN A 82 -6.96 -5.70 -1.30
CA GLN A 82 -8.20 -6.12 -0.64
C GLN A 82 -8.24 -5.67 0.83
N ASN A 83 -7.12 -5.81 1.55
CA ASN A 83 -7.01 -5.32 2.93
C ASN A 83 -7.13 -3.78 3.00
N ARG A 84 -6.47 -3.05 2.11
CA ARG A 84 -6.53 -1.58 2.08
C ARG A 84 -7.92 -1.08 1.70
N LEU A 85 -8.58 -1.68 0.71
CA LEU A 85 -9.98 -1.37 0.36
C LEU A 85 -10.93 -1.65 1.52
N THR A 86 -10.81 -2.83 2.13
CA THR A 86 -11.60 -3.18 3.32
C THR A 86 -11.43 -2.15 4.44
N SER A 87 -10.19 -1.74 4.68
CA SER A 87 -9.88 -0.72 5.70
C SER A 87 -10.43 0.66 5.34
N TYR A 88 -10.32 1.05 4.08
CA TYR A 88 -10.87 2.32 3.58
C TYR A 88 -12.38 2.39 3.81
N TYR A 89 -13.14 1.37 3.37
CA TYR A 89 -14.59 1.33 3.57
C TYR A 89 -14.99 1.32 5.04
N ARG A 90 -14.32 0.51 5.86
CA ARG A 90 -14.58 0.46 7.31
C ARG A 90 -14.28 1.78 8.00
N ALA A 91 -13.20 2.45 7.60
CA ALA A 91 -12.84 3.75 8.18
C ALA A 91 -13.87 4.83 7.81
N LEU A 92 -14.35 4.87 6.57
CA LEU A 92 -15.42 5.79 6.17
C LEU A 92 -16.69 5.51 6.95
N GLU A 93 -17.14 4.27 7.02
CA GLU A 93 -18.33 3.85 7.79
C GLU A 93 -18.23 4.26 9.26
N ALA A 94 -17.10 3.98 9.91
CA ALA A 94 -16.85 4.35 11.31
C ALA A 94 -16.87 5.87 11.56
N LEU A 95 -16.59 6.67 10.53
CA LEU A 95 -16.60 8.14 10.56
C LEU A 95 -17.94 8.73 10.09
N GLY A 96 -18.93 7.89 9.77
CA GLY A 96 -20.25 8.32 9.29
C GLY A 96 -20.22 8.89 7.88
N LEU A 97 -19.25 8.51 7.05
CA LEU A 97 -19.14 8.90 5.65
C LEU A 97 -19.64 7.77 4.74
N GLU A 98 -20.33 8.13 3.68
CA GLU A 98 -20.66 7.22 2.60
C GLU A 98 -19.49 7.12 1.62
N ALA A 99 -19.21 5.90 1.15
CA ALA A 99 -18.23 5.67 0.11
C ALA A 99 -18.88 5.92 -1.26
N GLU A 100 -18.49 7.00 -1.92
CA GLU A 100 -18.93 7.30 -3.27
C GLU A 100 -18.31 6.29 -4.26
N PRO A 101 -19.11 5.52 -5.02
CA PRO A 101 -18.57 4.51 -5.93
C PRO A 101 -17.57 5.07 -6.95
N ASP A 102 -17.81 6.29 -7.43
CA ASP A 102 -16.95 6.95 -8.42
C ASP A 102 -15.62 7.43 -7.83
N TYR A 103 -15.47 7.45 -6.50
CA TYR A 103 -14.23 7.83 -5.82
C TYR A 103 -13.26 6.66 -5.63
N VAL A 104 -13.70 5.42 -5.89
CA VAL A 104 -12.82 4.25 -5.80
C VAL A 104 -12.39 3.86 -7.22
N ARG A 105 -11.10 4.03 -7.51
CA ARG A 105 -10.55 3.87 -8.86
C ARG A 105 -9.47 2.79 -8.89
N ALA A 106 -9.50 1.96 -9.93
CA ALA A 106 -8.49 0.94 -10.14
C ALA A 106 -7.26 1.53 -10.82
N GLY A 107 -6.20 1.71 -10.05
CA GLY A 107 -4.86 2.08 -10.51
C GLY A 107 -3.92 0.89 -10.53
N ARG A 108 -2.62 1.17 -10.41
CA ARG A 108 -1.55 0.16 -10.33
C ARG A 108 -0.47 0.61 -9.36
N TYR A 109 0.17 -0.34 -8.69
CA TYR A 109 1.36 -0.06 -7.90
C TYR A 109 2.52 0.33 -8.81
N HIS A 110 3.30 1.30 -8.37
CA HIS A 110 4.49 1.79 -9.07
C HIS A 110 4.27 2.20 -10.53
N ASP A 111 3.04 2.64 -10.85
CA ASP A 111 2.64 3.10 -12.19
C ASP A 111 2.05 4.51 -12.13
N PRO A 112 2.91 5.56 -12.20
CA PRO A 112 2.47 6.96 -12.18
C PRO A 112 1.55 7.32 -13.35
N GLU A 113 1.73 6.70 -14.52
CA GLU A 113 0.91 7.00 -15.71
C GLU A 113 -0.51 6.46 -15.54
N CYS A 114 -0.66 5.26 -14.99
CA CYS A 114 -1.96 4.71 -14.67
C CYS A 114 -2.69 5.61 -13.66
N CYS A 115 -2.03 5.96 -12.56
CA CYS A 115 -2.62 6.80 -11.53
C CYS A 115 -2.87 8.25 -11.99
N ALA A 116 -2.09 8.76 -12.94
CA ALA A 116 -2.36 10.05 -13.59
C ALA A 116 -3.71 10.04 -14.33
N ARG A 117 -4.00 8.98 -15.10
CA ARG A 117 -5.30 8.84 -15.81
C ARG A 117 -6.46 8.77 -14.83
N GLU A 118 -6.35 8.00 -13.77
CA GLU A 118 -7.41 7.88 -12.76
C GLU A 118 -7.59 9.19 -11.98
N THR A 119 -6.51 9.92 -11.72
CA THR A 119 -6.59 11.28 -11.13
C THR A 119 -7.35 12.23 -12.05
N ALA A 120 -7.04 12.25 -13.35
CA ALA A 120 -7.77 13.09 -14.31
C ALA A 120 -9.27 12.75 -14.36
N ALA A 121 -9.61 11.45 -14.27
CA ALA A 121 -11.01 11.02 -14.23
C ALA A 121 -11.72 11.48 -12.95
N LEU A 122 -11.05 11.45 -11.79
CA LEU A 122 -11.59 11.95 -10.51
C LEU A 122 -11.81 13.45 -10.55
N LEU A 123 -10.87 14.22 -11.13
CA LEU A 123 -10.99 15.67 -11.26
C LEU A 123 -12.10 16.10 -12.22
N ALA A 124 -12.48 15.24 -13.16
CA ALA A 124 -13.55 15.50 -14.15
C ALA A 124 -14.97 15.14 -13.63
N LEU A 125 -15.11 14.61 -12.43
CA LEU A 125 -16.42 14.30 -11.85
C LEU A 125 -17.22 15.58 -11.61
N PRO A 126 -18.56 15.52 -11.67
CA PRO A 126 -19.41 16.67 -11.32
C PRO A 126 -19.17 17.19 -9.90
N GLN A 127 -18.77 16.30 -9.00
CA GLN A 127 -18.38 16.60 -7.64
C GLN A 127 -17.00 15.94 -7.39
N PRO A 128 -15.91 16.67 -7.66
CA PRO A 128 -14.57 16.12 -7.48
C PRO A 128 -14.24 15.85 -6.00
N PRO A 129 -13.38 14.87 -5.69
CA PRO A 129 -12.92 14.66 -4.33
C PRO A 129 -12.05 15.84 -3.86
N THR A 130 -12.07 16.12 -2.56
CA THR A 130 -11.19 17.10 -1.94
C THR A 130 -9.85 16.52 -1.48
N CYS A 131 -9.76 15.20 -1.41
CA CYS A 131 -8.54 14.46 -1.10
C CYS A 131 -8.48 13.16 -1.90
N ILE A 132 -7.29 12.82 -2.42
CA ILE A 132 -7.04 11.55 -3.09
C ILE A 132 -5.96 10.77 -2.34
N LEU A 133 -6.30 9.54 -1.93
CA LEU A 133 -5.36 8.55 -1.43
C LEU A 133 -4.82 7.73 -2.60
N PHE A 134 -3.50 7.53 -2.65
CA PHE A 134 -2.82 6.78 -3.70
C PHE A 134 -2.36 5.40 -3.22
N PRO A 135 -2.19 4.41 -4.13
CA PRO A 135 -1.75 3.06 -3.76
C PRO A 135 -0.34 3.02 -3.17
N ASP A 136 0.52 3.92 -3.62
CA ASP A 136 1.88 4.11 -3.13
C ASP A 136 2.40 5.52 -3.44
N ASP A 137 3.52 5.90 -2.85
CA ASP A 137 4.12 7.22 -2.99
C ASP A 137 4.65 7.49 -4.40
N PHE A 138 5.14 6.45 -5.09
CA PHE A 138 5.66 6.61 -6.44
C PHE A 138 4.53 6.89 -7.45
N SER A 139 3.43 6.17 -7.32
CA SER A 139 2.21 6.38 -8.12
C SER A 139 1.57 7.75 -7.84
N ALA A 140 1.67 8.26 -6.61
CA ALA A 140 1.20 9.60 -6.25
C ALA A 140 1.88 10.71 -7.04
N ILE A 141 3.11 10.52 -7.53
CA ILE A 141 3.80 11.50 -8.38
C ILE A 141 3.02 11.76 -9.67
N GLY A 142 2.47 10.72 -10.28
CA GLY A 142 1.61 10.86 -11.46
C GLY A 142 0.36 11.71 -11.17
N GLY A 143 -0.29 11.46 -10.03
CA GLY A 143 -1.43 12.25 -9.57
C GLY A 143 -1.08 13.71 -9.32
N LEU A 144 0.02 13.98 -8.62
CA LEU A 144 0.51 15.34 -8.34
C LEU A 144 0.79 16.11 -9.64
N ASN A 145 1.42 15.48 -10.62
CA ASN A 145 1.68 16.09 -11.92
C ASN A 145 0.38 16.39 -12.68
N THR A 146 -0.61 15.50 -12.60
CA THR A 146 -1.93 15.69 -13.23
C THR A 146 -2.70 16.83 -12.57
N ILE A 147 -2.71 16.91 -11.25
CA ILE A 147 -3.33 18.01 -10.49
C ILE A 147 -2.68 19.34 -10.87
N ALA A 148 -1.36 19.42 -10.93
CA ALA A 148 -0.64 20.63 -11.34
C ALA A 148 -0.94 21.02 -12.80
N ALA A 149 -1.01 20.05 -13.72
CA ALA A 149 -1.37 20.28 -15.14
C ALA A 149 -2.82 20.78 -15.29
N ALA A 150 -3.72 20.43 -14.37
CA ALA A 150 -5.08 20.96 -14.32
C ALA A 150 -5.15 22.39 -13.69
N GLY A 151 -4.01 22.98 -13.31
CA GLY A 151 -3.95 24.30 -12.69
C GLY A 151 -4.33 24.32 -11.21
N LEU A 152 -4.45 23.14 -10.58
CA LEU A 152 -4.79 23.00 -9.18
C LEU A 152 -3.52 22.87 -8.31
N ARG A 153 -3.62 23.32 -7.07
CA ARG A 153 -2.49 23.32 -6.12
C ARG A 153 -2.72 22.32 -5.01
N VAL A 154 -1.65 21.63 -4.64
CA VAL A 154 -1.62 20.73 -3.49
C VAL A 154 -0.84 21.44 -2.37
N PRO A 155 -1.41 21.58 -1.16
CA PRO A 155 -2.70 21.07 -0.71
C PRO A 155 -3.89 22.05 -0.89
N ASP A 156 -3.68 23.27 -1.39
CA ASP A 156 -4.63 24.38 -1.32
C ASP A 156 -5.98 24.10 -1.99
N ASP A 157 -5.98 23.43 -3.14
CA ASP A 157 -7.19 23.15 -3.92
C ASP A 157 -7.62 21.69 -3.80
N ILE A 158 -6.67 20.77 -3.60
CA ILE A 158 -6.90 19.35 -3.35
C ILE A 158 -5.76 18.77 -2.52
N SER A 159 -6.10 17.91 -1.57
CA SER A 159 -5.12 17.19 -0.75
C SER A 159 -4.74 15.84 -1.37
N VAL A 160 -3.52 15.38 -1.07
CA VAL A 160 -2.98 14.10 -1.58
C VAL A 160 -2.28 13.36 -0.45
N ALA A 161 -2.52 12.05 -0.35
CA ALA A 161 -1.75 11.18 0.53
C ALA A 161 -1.34 9.89 -0.18
N GLY A 162 -0.12 9.42 0.12
CA GLY A 162 0.47 8.22 -0.42
C GLY A 162 0.56 7.08 0.58
N TYR A 163 1.35 6.08 0.22
CA TYR A 163 1.67 4.91 1.04
C TYR A 163 3.10 4.49 0.74
N ASP A 164 3.81 3.90 1.69
CA ASP A 164 5.16 3.36 1.72
C ASP A 164 6.17 4.22 2.47
N GLY A 165 6.09 5.55 2.41
CA GLY A 165 7.03 6.46 3.05
C GLY A 165 8.42 6.42 2.42
N ILE A 166 8.49 6.36 1.07
CA ILE A 166 9.78 6.29 0.37
C ILE A 166 10.58 7.59 0.54
N TYR A 167 11.90 7.50 0.42
CA TYR A 167 12.78 8.65 0.60
C TYR A 167 12.41 9.84 -0.31
N LEU A 168 12.05 9.56 -1.57
CA LEU A 168 11.69 10.60 -2.54
C LEU A 168 10.50 11.43 -2.05
N SER A 169 9.45 10.78 -1.55
CA SER A 169 8.23 11.46 -1.07
C SER A 169 8.50 12.40 0.11
N GLN A 170 9.57 12.12 0.87
CA GLN A 170 9.96 12.92 2.04
C GLN A 170 10.94 14.06 1.69
N THR A 171 11.49 14.10 0.48
CA THR A 171 12.36 15.15 -0.03
C THR A 171 11.65 16.15 -0.94
N MET A 172 10.40 15.87 -1.30
CA MET A 172 9.55 16.78 -2.09
C MET A 172 9.18 18.05 -1.30
N SER A 173 8.75 19.09 -2.01
CA SER A 173 8.19 20.29 -1.42
C SER A 173 6.84 20.62 -2.09
N PRO A 174 5.71 20.53 -1.35
CA PRO A 174 5.57 20.04 0.03
C PRO A 174 5.88 18.54 0.14
N ARG A 175 6.31 18.08 1.34
CA ARG A 175 6.50 16.66 1.63
C ARG A 175 5.17 15.93 1.54
N LEU A 176 5.18 14.73 0.95
CA LEU A 176 3.98 13.91 0.84
C LEU A 176 3.56 13.38 2.23
N THR A 177 2.29 13.56 2.57
CA THR A 177 1.65 12.81 3.66
C THR A 177 1.53 11.36 3.23
N THR A 178 2.03 10.43 4.03
CA THR A 178 2.07 9.01 3.66
C THR A 178 2.06 8.11 4.89
N TYR A 179 1.64 6.86 4.72
CA TYR A 179 1.87 5.84 5.73
C TYR A 179 3.14 5.07 5.40
N ARG A 180 4.17 5.24 6.24
CA ARG A 180 5.47 4.58 6.06
C ARG A 180 5.40 3.14 6.54
N GLN A 181 5.69 2.20 5.67
CA GLN A 181 5.96 0.82 6.03
C GLN A 181 7.34 0.70 6.68
N ASP A 182 7.48 -0.13 7.72
CA ASP A 182 8.80 -0.48 8.25
C ASP A 182 9.39 -1.63 7.44
N THR A 183 9.85 -1.31 6.23
CA THR A 183 10.44 -2.28 5.30
C THR A 183 11.68 -2.96 5.88
N ALA A 184 12.43 -2.26 6.73
CA ALA A 184 13.58 -2.82 7.41
C ALA A 184 13.16 -3.87 8.45
N ALA A 185 12.09 -3.63 9.22
CA ALA A 185 11.54 -4.62 10.14
C ALA A 185 10.91 -5.80 9.39
N LEU A 186 10.19 -5.55 8.28
CA LEU A 186 9.66 -6.61 7.42
C LEU A 186 10.78 -7.56 6.96
N GLY A 187 11.87 -7.01 6.41
CA GLY A 187 13.00 -7.80 5.93
C GLY A 187 13.72 -8.55 7.05
N ARG A 188 14.01 -7.89 8.20
CA ARG A 188 14.63 -8.54 9.36
C ARG A 188 13.77 -9.67 9.92
N THR A 189 12.47 -9.43 10.06
CA THR A 189 11.53 -10.44 10.58
C THR A 189 11.43 -11.62 9.62
N ALA A 190 11.31 -11.38 8.31
CA ALA A 190 11.26 -12.46 7.32
C ALA A 190 12.53 -13.31 7.33
N ALA A 191 13.71 -12.68 7.41
CA ALA A 191 14.98 -13.39 7.50
C ALA A 191 15.08 -14.22 8.79
N ALA A 192 14.72 -13.65 9.95
CA ALA A 192 14.74 -14.36 11.23
C ALA A 192 13.79 -15.57 11.23
N ARG A 193 12.57 -15.41 10.70
CA ARG A 193 11.60 -16.51 10.58
C ARG A 193 12.07 -17.60 9.61
N LEU A 194 12.73 -17.22 8.51
CA LEU A 194 13.31 -18.19 7.58
C LEU A 194 14.43 -18.99 8.24
N ILE A 195 15.35 -18.35 8.96
CA ILE A 195 16.42 -19.02 9.69
C ILE A 195 15.84 -19.98 10.73
N GLU A 196 14.84 -19.53 11.51
CA GLU A 196 14.15 -20.41 12.47
C GLU A 196 13.56 -21.65 11.81
N LEU A 197 12.91 -21.47 10.65
CA LEU A 197 12.33 -22.58 9.88
C LEU A 197 13.37 -23.57 9.38
N ILE A 198 14.55 -23.08 8.93
CA ILE A 198 15.66 -23.92 8.48
C ILE A 198 16.26 -24.71 9.66
N GLU A 199 16.50 -24.03 10.77
CA GLU A 199 17.15 -24.65 11.94
C GLU A 199 16.21 -25.55 12.75
N LYS A 200 14.92 -25.20 12.81
CA LYS A 200 13.91 -25.87 13.65
C LYS A 200 12.63 -26.24 12.89
N PRO A 201 12.72 -26.98 11.78
CA PRO A 201 11.57 -27.19 10.88
C PRO A 201 10.39 -27.94 11.53
N ARG A 202 10.63 -28.68 12.61
CA ARG A 202 9.59 -29.47 13.30
C ARG A 202 8.85 -28.69 14.40
N THR A 203 9.40 -27.58 14.85
CA THR A 203 8.87 -26.79 15.98
C THR A 203 8.48 -25.39 15.60
N THR A 204 8.86 -24.92 14.40
CA THR A 204 8.46 -23.61 13.88
C THR A 204 6.96 -23.63 13.53
N VAL A 205 6.23 -22.74 14.17
CA VAL A 205 4.78 -22.56 13.89
C VAL A 205 4.62 -21.79 12.59
N MET A 206 3.81 -22.33 11.68
CA MET A 206 3.47 -21.66 10.42
C MET A 206 2.38 -20.61 10.70
N ASP A 207 2.80 -19.38 10.89
CA ASP A 207 1.94 -18.25 11.23
C ASP A 207 2.19 -17.03 10.33
N ARG A 208 1.40 -15.99 10.59
CA ARG A 208 1.57 -14.67 9.98
C ARG A 208 2.04 -13.68 11.05
N THR A 209 3.19 -13.07 10.83
CA THR A 209 3.68 -11.94 11.63
C THR A 209 3.30 -10.63 10.95
N VAL A 210 2.67 -9.72 11.70
CA VAL A 210 2.28 -8.39 11.20
C VAL A 210 3.28 -7.35 11.70
N VAL A 211 3.77 -6.51 10.81
CA VAL A 211 4.68 -5.39 11.11
C VAL A 211 3.93 -4.08 10.92
N THR A 212 3.84 -3.31 11.99
CA THR A 212 3.15 -2.02 11.98
C THR A 212 4.09 -0.92 11.48
N GLY A 213 3.58 -0.05 10.62
CA GLY A 213 4.25 1.14 10.13
C GLY A 213 3.92 2.40 10.95
N ALA A 214 4.06 3.55 10.33
CA ALA A 214 3.73 4.84 10.97
C ALA A 214 3.20 5.85 9.96
N LEU A 215 2.18 6.61 10.33
CA LEU A 215 1.76 7.79 9.59
C LEU A 215 2.87 8.84 9.65
N LEU A 216 3.22 9.38 8.49
CA LEU A 216 4.11 10.52 8.33
C LEU A 216 3.31 11.72 7.78
N PRO A 217 2.84 12.62 8.62
CA PRO A 217 2.22 13.84 8.15
C PRO A 217 3.22 14.67 7.35
N GLY A 218 2.79 15.10 6.17
CA GLY A 218 3.56 15.97 5.28
C GLY A 218 2.86 17.30 5.09
N GLY A 219 3.17 18.00 4.00
CA GLY A 219 2.54 19.27 3.63
C GLY A 219 1.50 19.13 2.49
N THR A 220 1.17 17.91 2.07
CA THR A 220 0.22 17.67 0.97
C THR A 220 -1.23 17.47 1.42
N VAL A 221 -1.48 17.50 2.73
CA VAL A 221 -2.83 17.48 3.32
C VAL A 221 -3.04 18.73 4.14
N ALA A 222 -4.12 19.46 3.86
CA ALA A 222 -4.58 20.62 4.62
C ALA A 222 -6.12 20.63 4.67
N SER A 223 -6.72 21.51 5.47
CA SER A 223 -8.17 21.65 5.49
C SER A 223 -8.70 22.02 4.10
N PRO A 224 -9.77 21.33 3.63
CA PRO A 224 -10.39 21.68 2.36
C PRO A 224 -10.92 23.11 2.40
N ARG A 225 -10.92 23.79 1.24
CA ARG A 225 -11.58 25.09 1.14
C ARG A 225 -13.06 24.93 1.45
N THR A 226 -13.58 25.73 2.33
CA THR A 226 -15.04 25.93 2.46
C THR A 226 -15.51 26.69 1.22
N GLU A 227 -16.49 26.15 0.50
CA GLU A 227 -17.23 26.87 -0.54
C GLU A 227 -17.93 28.12 0.00
#